data_6bf0a61818b4557d1832e6b9d9d1ec9e
#
_entry.id   6bf0a61818b4557d1832e6b9d9d1ec9e
#
_cell.length_a   1.000
_cell.length_b   1.000
_cell.length_c   1.000
_cell.angle_alpha   90.00
_cell.angle_beta   90.00
_cell.angle_gamma   90.00
#
_symmetry.space_group_name_H-M   'P 1'
#
loop_
_entity.id
_entity.type
_entity.pdbx_description
1 polymer ?
#
loop_
_entity_poly.entity_id
_entity_poly.type
_entity_poly.pdbx_seq_one_letter_code
_entity_poly.pdbx_strand_id
1 'polypeptide(L)'
;MSVEIDLLPHDNQLVQIQEQVRNFFNWDVKFDIESAIQLLSTVESTRIENWTRSQRSVTVANLRRRLVLRESKIAVLGAAVEESEIISMLESPTLFVAADGAVGVLSSLPDSISERAWSRLVCVVSDADGGVGTIEAVKRSIPIILHAHGDNISSWRNLLGIAVNIPNPPRLVLTHQTSENIDGMYNPGGFTDGDRAICFLKALGVPNQRILLLGTRT
;
A
#
# COMPACT_ATOMS: atom_id res chain seq x y z
N MET A 1 -16.03 7.68 20.10
CA MET A 1 -14.87 8.40 19.52
C MET A 1 -13.92 7.32 18.97
N SER A 2 -13.78 7.21 17.67
CA SER A 2 -12.74 6.37 17.07
C SER A 2 -11.40 7.07 17.34
N VAL A 3 -10.48 6.40 18.02
CA VAL A 3 -9.11 6.89 18.16
C VAL A 3 -8.52 6.89 16.75
N GLU A 4 -8.20 8.06 16.22
CA GLU A 4 -7.49 8.20 14.97
C GLU A 4 -6.11 7.56 15.15
N ILE A 5 -5.78 6.60 14.30
CA ILE A 5 -4.48 5.93 14.32
C ILE A 5 -3.56 6.76 13.44
N ASP A 6 -2.57 7.36 14.03
CA ASP A 6 -1.50 8.03 13.30
C ASP A 6 -0.46 6.99 12.87
N LEU A 7 -0.13 7.01 11.56
CA LEU A 7 0.88 6.12 10.96
C LEU A 7 2.24 6.83 10.95
N LEU A 8 2.78 7.09 12.14
CA LEU A 8 4.11 7.67 12.28
C LEU A 8 5.19 6.68 11.82
N PRO A 9 6.28 7.16 11.25
CA PRO A 9 7.42 6.31 10.90
C PRO A 9 7.96 5.61 12.14
N HIS A 10 8.31 4.33 12.00
CA HIS A 10 8.91 3.57 13.10
C HIS A 10 10.27 4.14 13.53
N ASP A 11 10.98 4.74 12.58
CA ASP A 11 12.23 5.45 12.78
C ASP A 11 12.26 6.67 11.85
N ASN A 12 12.63 7.83 12.37
CA ASN A 12 12.73 9.07 11.59
C ASN A 12 13.76 8.96 10.44
N GLN A 13 14.74 8.09 10.55
CA GLN A 13 15.71 7.82 9.47
C GLN A 13 15.04 7.30 8.20
N LEU A 14 13.89 6.61 8.33
CA LEU A 14 13.12 6.11 7.18
C LEU A 14 12.52 7.23 6.33
N VAL A 15 12.27 8.41 6.92
CA VAL A 15 11.85 9.63 6.20
C VAL A 15 13.08 10.39 5.70
N GLN A 16 14.16 10.46 6.48
CA GLN A 16 15.40 11.13 6.08
C GLN A 16 16.02 10.49 4.82
N ILE A 17 15.92 9.18 4.66
CA ILE A 17 16.36 8.48 3.45
C ILE A 17 15.66 9.02 2.20
N GLN A 18 14.39 9.37 2.25
CA GLN A 18 13.65 9.95 1.13
C GLN A 18 14.28 11.29 0.69
N GLU A 19 14.68 12.12 1.65
CA GLU A 19 15.39 13.38 1.38
C GLU A 19 16.78 13.14 0.83
N GLN A 20 17.54 12.18 1.38
CA GLN A 20 18.86 11.82 0.88
C GLN A 20 18.84 11.35 -0.57
N VAL A 21 17.87 10.52 -0.94
CA VAL A 21 17.70 10.04 -2.32
C VAL A 21 17.31 11.20 -3.25
N ARG A 22 16.36 12.05 -2.87
CA ARG A 22 16.03 13.24 -3.67
C ARG A 22 17.24 14.13 -3.90
N ASN A 23 18.02 14.41 -2.85
CA ASN A 23 19.23 15.23 -2.95
C ASN A 23 20.28 14.58 -3.87
N PHE A 24 20.46 13.27 -3.77
CA PHE A 24 21.41 12.54 -4.62
C PHE A 24 21.06 12.64 -6.11
N PHE A 25 19.77 12.53 -6.46
CA PHE A 25 19.30 12.64 -7.84
C PHE A 25 18.92 14.06 -8.23
N ASN A 26 19.08 15.05 -7.36
CA ASN A 26 18.69 16.44 -7.57
C ASN A 26 17.21 16.62 -7.96
N TRP A 27 16.32 15.83 -7.33
CA TRP A 27 14.88 15.93 -7.52
C TRP A 27 14.28 17.00 -6.58
N ASP A 28 13.42 17.84 -7.12
CA ASP A 28 12.78 18.92 -6.37
C ASP A 28 11.58 18.39 -5.56
N VAL A 29 11.64 18.54 -4.24
CA VAL A 29 10.59 18.10 -3.30
C VAL A 29 9.21 18.69 -3.61
N LYS A 30 9.14 19.83 -4.31
CA LYS A 30 7.87 20.47 -4.68
C LYS A 30 6.98 19.55 -5.52
N PHE A 31 7.56 18.66 -6.35
CA PHE A 31 6.79 17.73 -7.16
C PHE A 31 6.15 16.63 -6.28
N ASP A 32 6.82 16.17 -5.22
CA ASP A 32 6.25 15.25 -4.24
C ASP A 32 5.07 15.91 -3.50
N ILE A 33 5.25 17.14 -3.05
CA ILE A 33 4.20 17.92 -2.36
C ILE A 33 3.01 18.15 -3.30
N GLU A 34 3.27 18.55 -4.54
CA GLU A 34 2.23 18.78 -5.54
C GLU A 34 1.43 17.51 -5.83
N SER A 35 2.10 16.38 -6.05
CA SER A 35 1.45 15.09 -6.28
C SER A 35 0.58 14.70 -5.08
N ALA A 36 1.07 14.85 -3.86
CA ALA A 36 0.34 14.51 -2.64
C ALA A 36 -0.91 15.39 -2.45
N ILE A 37 -0.79 16.71 -2.63
CA ILE A 37 -1.92 17.65 -2.50
C ILE A 37 -2.97 17.36 -3.58
N GLN A 38 -2.55 17.10 -4.82
CA GLN A 38 -3.46 16.77 -5.92
C GLN A 38 -4.17 15.44 -5.69
N LEU A 39 -3.46 14.40 -5.20
CA LEU A 39 -4.07 13.11 -4.86
C LEU A 39 -5.13 13.30 -3.78
N LEU A 40 -4.79 13.96 -2.67
CA LEU A 40 -5.70 14.22 -1.57
C LEU A 40 -6.96 14.97 -2.05
N SER A 41 -6.78 16.08 -2.76
CA SER A 41 -7.87 16.89 -3.29
C SER A 41 -8.75 16.08 -4.26
N THR A 42 -8.15 15.27 -5.13
CA THR A 42 -8.88 14.41 -6.07
C THR A 42 -9.76 13.40 -5.32
N VAL A 43 -9.19 12.70 -4.33
CA VAL A 43 -9.93 11.72 -3.54
C VAL A 43 -11.06 12.36 -2.72
N GLU A 44 -10.80 13.49 -2.07
CA GLU A 44 -11.80 14.19 -1.23
C GLU A 44 -12.91 14.86 -2.04
N SER A 45 -12.66 15.20 -3.32
CA SER A 45 -13.68 15.73 -4.22
C SER A 45 -14.65 14.66 -4.76
N THR A 46 -14.32 13.37 -4.60
CA THR A 46 -15.22 12.30 -5.04
C THR A 46 -16.43 12.15 -4.10
N ARG A 47 -17.54 11.60 -4.63
CA ARG A 47 -18.73 11.26 -3.83
C ARG A 47 -18.70 9.80 -3.34
N ILE A 48 -17.55 9.16 -3.35
CA ILE A 48 -17.41 7.77 -2.92
C ILE A 48 -17.30 7.74 -1.39
N GLU A 49 -18.28 7.14 -0.74
CA GLU A 49 -18.38 7.07 0.72
C GLU A 49 -17.10 6.47 1.34
N ASN A 50 -16.59 5.37 0.78
CA ASN A 50 -15.40 4.67 1.26
C ASN A 50 -14.11 5.51 1.20
N TRP A 51 -14.12 6.64 0.47
CA TRP A 51 -12.96 7.50 0.28
C TRP A 51 -12.98 8.77 1.14
N THR A 52 -14.07 9.01 1.86
CA THR A 52 -14.14 10.10 2.82
C THR A 52 -13.04 9.96 3.88
N ARG A 53 -12.59 11.07 4.44
CA ARG A 53 -11.53 11.09 5.44
C ARG A 53 -11.82 10.15 6.62
N SER A 54 -13.05 10.18 7.14
CA SER A 54 -13.48 9.29 8.22
C SER A 54 -13.39 7.81 7.83
N GLN A 55 -13.75 7.46 6.60
CA GLN A 55 -13.67 6.07 6.12
C GLN A 55 -12.22 5.64 5.85
N ARG A 56 -11.33 6.54 5.46
CA ARG A 56 -9.90 6.26 5.37
C ARG A 56 -9.31 5.95 6.76
N SER A 57 -9.66 6.71 7.79
CA SER A 57 -9.26 6.42 9.18
C SER A 57 -9.81 5.07 9.66
N VAL A 58 -11.08 4.75 9.35
CA VAL A 58 -11.67 3.43 9.63
C VAL A 58 -10.91 2.32 8.89
N THR A 59 -10.45 2.58 7.67
CA THR A 59 -9.65 1.62 6.89
C THR A 59 -8.33 1.32 7.60
N VAL A 60 -7.60 2.33 8.08
CA VAL A 60 -6.37 2.14 8.87
C VAL A 60 -6.64 1.29 10.12
N ALA A 61 -7.72 1.60 10.86
CA ALA A 61 -8.10 0.85 12.05
C ALA A 61 -8.42 -0.64 11.73
N ASN A 62 -9.10 -0.90 10.62
CA ASN A 62 -9.42 -2.26 10.18
C ASN A 62 -8.17 -3.03 9.73
N LEU A 63 -7.26 -2.39 9.00
CA LEU A 63 -5.98 -2.97 8.61
C LEU A 63 -5.14 -3.30 9.85
N ARG A 64 -5.03 -2.38 10.81
CA ARG A 64 -4.36 -2.64 12.08
C ARG A 64 -4.97 -3.84 12.80
N ARG A 65 -6.30 -3.89 12.92
CA ARG A 65 -6.98 -5.01 13.57
C ARG A 65 -6.68 -6.35 12.87
N ARG A 66 -6.67 -6.37 11.52
CA ARG A 66 -6.41 -7.59 10.76
C ARG A 66 -4.95 -8.02 10.83
N LEU A 67 -4.00 -7.07 10.80
CA LEU A 67 -2.57 -7.34 10.71
C LEU A 67 -1.87 -7.46 12.08
N VAL A 68 -2.32 -6.70 13.09
CA VAL A 68 -1.65 -6.66 14.40
C VAL A 68 -2.27 -7.63 15.41
N LEU A 69 -3.61 -7.66 15.50
CA LEU A 69 -4.29 -8.46 16.53
C LEU A 69 -4.34 -9.95 16.23
N ARG A 70 -4.06 -10.37 15.00
CA ARG A 70 -3.93 -11.79 14.64
C ARG A 70 -2.46 -12.18 14.71
N GLU A 71 -2.17 -13.36 15.23
CA GLU A 71 -0.79 -13.89 15.34
C GLU A 71 -0.23 -14.48 14.04
N SER A 72 -0.97 -14.39 12.94
CA SER A 72 -0.55 -14.88 11.63
C SER A 72 0.75 -14.18 11.17
N LYS A 73 1.59 -14.91 10.46
CA LYS A 73 2.70 -14.33 9.69
C LYS A 73 2.14 -13.44 8.58
N ILE A 74 2.92 -12.47 8.17
CA ILE A 74 2.57 -11.54 7.09
C ILE A 74 3.70 -11.61 6.07
N ALA A 75 3.40 -12.08 4.87
CA ALA A 75 4.34 -12.10 3.76
C ALA A 75 4.14 -10.86 2.90
N VAL A 76 5.20 -10.07 2.75
CA VAL A 76 5.27 -8.96 1.82
C VAL A 76 5.75 -9.50 0.48
N LEU A 77 4.91 -9.33 -0.56
CA LEU A 77 5.20 -9.79 -1.92
C LEU A 77 5.96 -8.69 -2.66
N GLY A 78 7.23 -8.92 -2.94
CA GLY A 78 8.09 -8.05 -3.73
C GLY A 78 8.06 -8.42 -5.23
N ALA A 79 8.69 -7.60 -6.07
CA ALA A 79 8.62 -7.68 -7.52
C ALA A 79 9.09 -9.02 -8.13
N ALA A 80 10.00 -9.74 -7.47
CA ALA A 80 10.54 -11.03 -7.96
C ALA A 80 9.88 -12.24 -7.27
N VAL A 81 8.68 -12.08 -6.70
CA VAL A 81 7.97 -13.18 -6.04
C VAL A 81 7.54 -14.26 -7.06
N GLU A 82 7.72 -15.52 -6.67
CA GLU A 82 7.39 -16.68 -7.52
C GLU A 82 6.14 -17.42 -7.00
N GLU A 83 5.43 -18.09 -7.89
CA GLU A 83 4.25 -18.90 -7.57
C GLU A 83 4.53 -19.94 -6.49
N SER A 84 5.70 -20.58 -6.53
CA SER A 84 6.15 -21.59 -5.55
C SER A 84 6.25 -21.03 -4.13
N GLU A 85 6.68 -19.78 -3.99
CA GLU A 85 6.75 -19.09 -2.70
C GLU A 85 5.35 -18.86 -2.14
N ILE A 86 4.39 -18.43 -2.98
CA ILE A 86 2.99 -18.25 -2.57
C ILE A 86 2.37 -19.58 -2.14
N ILE A 87 2.54 -20.62 -2.93
CA ILE A 87 1.99 -21.96 -2.64
C ILE A 87 2.51 -22.44 -1.28
N SER A 88 3.81 -22.32 -1.02
CA SER A 88 4.41 -22.69 0.26
C SER A 88 3.81 -21.90 1.44
N MET A 89 3.56 -20.59 1.26
CA MET A 89 2.95 -19.76 2.31
C MET A 89 1.48 -20.11 2.57
N LEU A 90 0.79 -20.68 1.59
CA LEU A 90 -0.60 -21.12 1.77
C LEU A 90 -0.75 -22.36 2.67
N GLU A 91 0.31 -23.09 2.95
CA GLU A 91 0.31 -24.23 3.87
C GLU A 91 0.13 -23.81 5.34
N SER A 92 0.42 -22.56 5.66
CA SER A 92 0.28 -21.98 7.00
C SER A 92 -0.71 -20.79 7.00
N PRO A 93 -1.19 -20.33 8.17
CA PRO A 93 -2.09 -19.18 8.25
C PRO A 93 -1.34 -17.84 8.03
N THR A 94 -0.78 -17.65 6.82
CA THR A 94 -0.06 -16.44 6.42
C THR A 94 -1.01 -15.48 5.73
N LEU A 95 -0.92 -14.19 6.04
CA LEU A 95 -1.57 -13.08 5.34
C LEU A 95 -0.59 -12.48 4.32
N PHE A 96 -1.12 -11.90 3.23
CA PHE A 96 -0.31 -11.25 2.22
C PHE A 96 -0.52 -9.74 2.21
N VAL A 97 0.57 -9.00 1.99
CA VAL A 97 0.60 -7.58 1.62
C VAL A 97 1.47 -7.49 0.37
N ALA A 98 0.95 -6.94 -0.71
CA ALA A 98 1.70 -6.88 -1.96
C ALA A 98 2.28 -5.48 -2.20
N ALA A 99 3.49 -5.44 -2.75
CA ALA A 99 4.11 -4.24 -3.27
C ALA A 99 3.74 -4.11 -4.73
N ASP A 100 2.84 -3.20 -5.01
CA ASP A 100 2.35 -2.79 -6.31
C ASP A 100 2.07 -3.97 -7.28
N GLY A 101 2.67 -3.99 -8.47
CA GLY A 101 2.46 -5.01 -9.49
C GLY A 101 2.78 -6.45 -9.09
N ALA A 102 3.54 -6.67 -8.00
CA ALA A 102 3.84 -8.00 -7.47
C ALA A 102 2.57 -8.81 -7.14
N VAL A 103 1.45 -8.13 -6.88
CA VAL A 103 0.15 -8.77 -6.64
C VAL A 103 -0.30 -9.63 -7.83
N GLY A 104 0.18 -9.35 -9.03
CA GLY A 104 -0.15 -10.09 -10.26
C GLY A 104 0.17 -11.59 -10.18
N VAL A 105 1.19 -11.99 -9.40
CA VAL A 105 1.53 -13.40 -9.18
C VAL A 105 0.35 -14.23 -8.65
N LEU A 106 -0.58 -13.60 -7.94
CA LEU A 106 -1.74 -14.31 -7.42
C LEU A 106 -2.68 -14.78 -8.52
N SER A 107 -2.73 -14.08 -9.63
CA SER A 107 -3.57 -14.43 -10.80
C SER A 107 -2.92 -15.43 -11.74
N SER A 108 -1.61 -15.67 -11.64
CA SER A 108 -0.93 -16.70 -12.44
C SER A 108 -1.03 -18.11 -11.82
N LEU A 109 -1.46 -18.20 -10.58
CA LEU A 109 -1.70 -19.48 -9.90
C LEU A 109 -2.91 -20.21 -10.49
N PRO A 110 -2.97 -21.58 -10.39
CA PRO A 110 -4.19 -22.33 -10.71
C PRO A 110 -5.41 -21.80 -9.95
N ASP A 111 -6.58 -21.76 -10.59
CA ASP A 111 -7.79 -21.05 -10.11
C ASP A 111 -8.11 -21.23 -8.62
N SER A 112 -8.16 -22.49 -8.13
CA SER A 112 -8.50 -22.78 -6.73
C SER A 112 -7.44 -22.26 -5.75
N ILE A 113 -6.18 -22.25 -6.15
CA ILE A 113 -5.06 -21.74 -5.37
C ILE A 113 -5.05 -20.21 -5.44
N SER A 114 -5.30 -19.66 -6.61
CA SER A 114 -5.41 -18.22 -6.86
C SER A 114 -6.46 -17.60 -5.94
N GLU A 115 -7.71 -18.09 -5.94
CA GLU A 115 -8.77 -17.56 -5.09
C GLU A 115 -8.45 -17.66 -3.60
N ARG A 116 -7.81 -18.74 -3.19
CA ARG A 116 -7.33 -18.90 -1.81
C ARG A 116 -6.24 -17.89 -1.46
N ALA A 117 -5.31 -17.57 -2.38
CA ALA A 117 -4.28 -16.58 -2.21
C ALA A 117 -4.88 -15.17 -2.16
N TRP A 118 -5.78 -14.82 -3.08
CA TRP A 118 -6.52 -13.55 -3.07
C TRP A 118 -7.30 -13.32 -1.77
N SER A 119 -7.92 -14.35 -1.20
CA SER A 119 -8.64 -14.25 0.08
C SER A 119 -7.73 -13.90 1.27
N ARG A 120 -6.43 -14.19 1.18
CA ARG A 120 -5.42 -13.87 2.19
C ARG A 120 -4.73 -12.53 1.98
N LEU A 121 -4.93 -11.89 0.82
CA LEU A 121 -4.41 -10.56 0.57
C LEU A 121 -5.16 -9.53 1.43
N VAL A 122 -4.40 -8.72 2.16
CA VAL A 122 -4.94 -7.71 3.08
C VAL A 122 -5.02 -6.34 2.42
N CYS A 123 -3.97 -5.95 1.72
CA CYS A 123 -3.87 -4.71 0.97
C CYS A 123 -2.74 -4.77 -0.05
N VAL A 124 -2.74 -3.81 -0.96
CA VAL A 124 -1.63 -3.52 -1.89
C VAL A 124 -1.07 -2.15 -1.53
N VAL A 125 0.25 -2.02 -1.42
CA VAL A 125 0.96 -0.74 -1.31
C VAL A 125 1.48 -0.40 -2.71
N SER A 126 1.08 0.73 -3.25
CA SER A 126 1.26 1.01 -4.67
C SER A 126 1.38 2.50 -4.94
N ASP A 127 2.27 2.88 -5.84
CA ASP A 127 2.33 4.20 -6.46
C ASP A 127 1.54 4.26 -7.80
N ALA A 128 0.76 3.20 -8.06
CA ALA A 128 -0.19 3.06 -9.15
C ALA A 128 0.42 2.76 -10.54
N ASP A 129 1.65 2.28 -10.63
CA ASP A 129 2.29 1.91 -11.89
C ASP A 129 2.41 0.39 -12.13
N GLY A 130 1.95 -0.44 -11.19
CA GLY A 130 2.01 -1.92 -11.21
C GLY A 130 1.12 -2.62 -12.23
N GLY A 131 0.54 -1.89 -13.15
CA GLY A 131 -0.12 -2.43 -14.33
C GLY A 131 -1.32 -3.34 -14.03
N VAL A 132 -1.39 -4.47 -14.72
CA VAL A 132 -2.56 -5.37 -14.69
C VAL A 132 -2.81 -5.95 -13.31
N GLY A 133 -1.76 -6.27 -12.53
CA GLY A 133 -1.89 -6.83 -11.20
C GLY A 133 -2.60 -5.88 -10.24
N THR A 134 -2.18 -4.63 -10.20
CA THR A 134 -2.79 -3.59 -9.35
C THR A 134 -4.23 -3.29 -9.79
N ILE A 135 -4.51 -3.27 -11.11
CA ILE A 135 -5.88 -3.11 -11.63
C ILE A 135 -6.78 -4.27 -11.18
N GLU A 136 -6.28 -5.50 -11.19
CA GLU A 136 -7.04 -6.66 -10.74
C GLU A 136 -7.35 -6.57 -9.23
N ALA A 137 -6.40 -6.12 -8.41
CA ALA A 137 -6.64 -5.86 -6.99
C ALA A 137 -7.74 -4.79 -6.78
N VAL A 138 -7.73 -3.72 -7.59
CA VAL A 138 -8.77 -2.69 -7.57
C VAL A 138 -10.14 -3.29 -7.92
N LYS A 139 -10.25 -4.10 -8.98
CA LYS A 139 -11.49 -4.77 -9.37
C LYS A 139 -12.04 -5.72 -8.29
N ARG A 140 -11.14 -6.33 -7.52
CA ARG A 140 -11.48 -7.20 -6.37
C ARG A 140 -11.76 -6.42 -5.09
N SER A 141 -11.80 -5.09 -5.15
CA SER A 141 -12.03 -4.20 -3.98
C SER A 141 -11.02 -4.40 -2.84
N ILE A 142 -9.81 -4.85 -3.16
CA ILE A 142 -8.72 -4.98 -2.20
C ILE A 142 -8.30 -3.58 -1.74
N PRO A 143 -8.12 -3.32 -0.44
CA PRO A 143 -7.65 -2.03 0.05
C PRO A 143 -6.31 -1.63 -0.58
N ILE A 144 -6.20 -0.37 -1.00
CA ILE A 144 -4.99 0.20 -1.61
C ILE A 144 -4.38 1.25 -0.68
N ILE A 145 -3.11 1.06 -0.35
CA ILE A 145 -2.28 2.08 0.30
C ILE A 145 -1.64 2.86 -0.85
N LEU A 146 -2.32 3.93 -1.27
CA LEU A 146 -1.97 4.68 -2.47
C LEU A 146 -0.95 5.76 -2.13
N HIS A 147 0.21 5.69 -2.80
CA HIS A 147 1.34 6.56 -2.56
C HIS A 147 1.47 7.63 -3.63
N ALA A 148 1.69 8.88 -3.20
CA ALA A 148 1.96 10.01 -4.07
C ALA A 148 3.44 10.40 -4.02
N HIS A 149 4.05 10.58 -5.18
CA HIS A 149 5.38 11.16 -5.37
C HIS A 149 5.48 11.93 -6.71
N GLY A 150 6.61 12.58 -6.97
CA GLY A 150 6.73 13.65 -7.96
C GLY A 150 6.28 13.36 -9.37
N ASP A 151 6.46 12.14 -9.88
CA ASP A 151 6.19 11.81 -11.28
C ASP A 151 5.00 10.86 -11.49
N ASN A 152 4.28 10.44 -10.41
CA ASN A 152 3.22 9.44 -10.53
C ASN A 152 1.78 9.99 -10.64
N ILE A 153 1.60 11.30 -10.86
CA ILE A 153 0.28 11.94 -10.96
C ILE A 153 -0.61 11.27 -12.02
N SER A 154 -0.04 10.95 -13.19
CA SER A 154 -0.79 10.29 -14.27
C SER A 154 -1.21 8.88 -13.88
N SER A 155 -0.35 8.13 -13.19
CA SER A 155 -0.57 6.74 -12.78
C SER A 155 -1.71 6.66 -11.77
N TRP A 156 -1.65 7.39 -10.66
CA TRP A 156 -2.71 7.33 -9.67
C TRP A 156 -4.03 7.94 -10.17
N ARG A 157 -4.01 8.95 -11.07
CA ARG A 157 -5.24 9.43 -11.72
C ARG A 157 -5.91 8.35 -12.54
N ASN A 158 -5.14 7.61 -13.34
CA ASN A 158 -5.65 6.49 -14.12
C ASN A 158 -6.25 5.41 -13.22
N LEU A 159 -5.55 5.02 -12.17
CA LEU A 159 -6.02 4.00 -11.21
C LEU A 159 -7.32 4.43 -10.53
N LEU A 160 -7.40 5.68 -10.05
CA LEU A 160 -8.63 6.23 -9.47
C LEU A 160 -9.77 6.29 -10.51
N GLY A 161 -9.46 6.66 -11.76
CA GLY A 161 -10.43 6.67 -12.87
C GLY A 161 -11.03 5.29 -13.14
N ILE A 162 -10.26 4.21 -12.99
CA ILE A 162 -10.76 2.84 -13.05
C ILE A 162 -11.60 2.54 -11.79
N ALA A 163 -11.09 2.88 -10.62
CA ALA A 163 -11.69 2.55 -9.34
C ALA A 163 -13.08 3.18 -9.12
N VAL A 164 -13.31 4.39 -9.63
CA VAL A 164 -14.63 5.07 -9.49
C VAL A 164 -15.74 4.38 -10.29
N ASN A 165 -15.39 3.57 -11.29
CA ASN A 165 -16.34 2.91 -12.18
C ASN A 165 -16.69 1.47 -11.74
N ILE A 166 -16.09 0.97 -10.65
CA ILE A 166 -16.45 -0.37 -10.15
C ILE A 166 -17.55 -0.27 -9.08
N PRO A 167 -18.41 -1.30 -8.97
CA PRO A 167 -19.57 -1.25 -8.03
C PRO A 167 -19.16 -1.06 -6.56
N ASN A 168 -18.03 -1.63 -6.16
CA ASN A 168 -17.47 -1.51 -4.81
C ASN A 168 -16.04 -0.98 -4.89
N PRO A 169 -15.83 0.34 -4.97
CA PRO A 169 -14.49 0.91 -5.02
C PRO A 169 -13.62 0.47 -3.84
N PRO A 170 -12.32 0.20 -4.05
CA PRO A 170 -11.43 -0.23 -2.99
C PRO A 170 -11.35 0.83 -1.89
N ARG A 171 -11.15 0.41 -0.65
CA ARG A 171 -10.82 1.32 0.44
C ARG A 171 -9.42 1.88 0.24
N LEU A 172 -9.22 3.14 0.58
CA LEU A 172 -7.93 3.82 0.42
C LEU A 172 -7.30 4.17 1.76
N VAL A 173 -5.97 4.13 1.78
CA VAL A 173 -5.11 4.89 2.70
C VAL A 173 -4.18 5.71 1.83
N LEU A 174 -4.02 7.00 2.09
CA LEU A 174 -3.18 7.87 1.29
C LEU A 174 -1.85 8.11 1.98
N THR A 175 -0.76 7.95 1.23
CA THR A 175 0.61 8.15 1.71
C THR A 175 1.41 9.05 0.78
N HIS A 176 2.46 9.65 1.30
CA HIS A 176 3.38 10.53 0.58
C HIS A 176 4.82 10.34 1.07
N GLN A 177 5.79 11.01 0.42
CA GLN A 177 7.21 10.94 0.78
C GLN A 177 7.83 12.32 1.08
N THR A 178 7.04 13.27 1.58
CA THR A 178 7.58 14.56 2.01
C THR A 178 7.80 14.60 3.52
N SER A 179 8.70 15.45 3.99
CA SER A 179 8.87 15.72 5.42
C SER A 179 7.78 16.62 6.01
N GLU A 180 6.97 17.26 5.14
CA GLU A 180 5.85 18.09 5.56
C GLU A 180 4.66 17.22 6.02
N ASN A 181 3.96 17.68 7.04
CA ASN A 181 2.71 17.04 7.44
C ASN A 181 1.58 17.46 6.48
N ILE A 182 0.98 16.48 5.80
CA ILE A 182 -0.19 16.68 4.96
C ILE A 182 -1.40 16.05 5.66
N ASP A 183 -2.25 16.92 6.21
CA ASP A 183 -3.41 16.49 6.99
C ASP A 183 -4.37 15.61 6.15
N GLY A 184 -4.60 14.37 6.59
CA GLY A 184 -5.37 13.33 5.86
C GLY A 184 -4.55 12.39 5.02
N MET A 185 -3.22 12.49 5.05
CA MET A 185 -2.26 11.57 4.48
C MET A 185 -1.21 11.18 5.52
N TYR A 186 -0.40 10.15 5.21
CA TYR A 186 0.62 9.63 6.12
C TYR A 186 1.97 9.47 5.40
N ASN A 187 3.06 9.57 6.14
CA ASN A 187 4.39 9.20 5.66
C ASN A 187 5.05 8.19 6.62
N PRO A 188 4.77 6.88 6.47
CA PRO A 188 5.42 5.86 7.30
C PRO A 188 6.90 5.63 6.96
N GLY A 189 7.41 6.28 5.93
CA GLY A 189 8.76 6.09 5.40
C GLY A 189 8.82 5.06 4.27
N GLY A 190 10.06 4.72 3.86
CA GLY A 190 10.35 3.85 2.73
C GLY A 190 10.45 4.61 1.41
N PHE A 191 11.07 3.99 0.40
CA PHE A 191 11.32 4.61 -0.89
C PHE A 191 10.71 3.81 -2.06
N THR A 192 10.94 2.51 -2.13
CA THR A 192 10.26 1.60 -3.06
C THR A 192 8.96 1.07 -2.46
N ASP A 193 8.05 0.50 -3.27
CA ASP A 193 6.80 -0.05 -2.75
C ASP A 193 7.02 -1.20 -1.78
N GLY A 194 8.07 -2.00 -1.98
CA GLY A 194 8.50 -3.02 -1.02
C GLY A 194 8.89 -2.40 0.33
N ASP A 195 9.71 -1.36 0.33
CA ASP A 195 10.11 -0.64 1.54
C ASP A 195 8.90 0.03 2.20
N ARG A 196 8.05 0.70 1.41
CA ARG A 196 6.83 1.35 1.89
C ARG A 196 5.88 0.36 2.54
N ALA A 197 5.76 -0.85 1.97
CA ALA A 197 4.95 -1.92 2.56
C ALA A 197 5.47 -2.33 3.94
N ILE A 198 6.78 -2.51 4.09
CA ILE A 198 7.41 -2.83 5.37
C ILE A 198 7.22 -1.68 6.37
N CYS A 199 7.50 -0.44 5.94
CA CYS A 199 7.36 0.75 6.78
C CYS A 199 5.91 0.95 7.24
N PHE A 200 4.93 0.72 6.36
CA PHE A 200 3.51 0.75 6.69
C PHE A 200 3.14 -0.30 7.74
N LEU A 201 3.59 -1.55 7.58
CA LEU A 201 3.39 -2.61 8.57
C LEU A 201 4.00 -2.25 9.93
N LYS A 202 5.19 -1.66 9.93
CA LYS A 202 5.87 -1.22 11.15
C LYS A 202 5.12 -0.06 11.83
N ALA A 203 4.65 0.92 11.07
CA ALA A 203 3.85 2.03 11.56
C ALA A 203 2.51 1.57 12.17
N LEU A 204 1.91 0.50 11.64
CA LEU A 204 0.74 -0.16 12.24
C LEU A 204 1.05 -0.87 13.57
N GLY A 205 2.32 -1.19 13.84
CA GLY A 205 2.77 -1.91 15.04
C GLY A 205 2.95 -3.42 14.83
N VAL A 206 3.15 -3.88 13.59
CA VAL A 206 3.45 -5.29 13.31
C VAL A 206 4.88 -5.62 13.79
N PRO A 207 5.07 -6.67 14.62
CA PRO A 207 6.39 -7.11 15.06
C PRO A 207 7.24 -7.66 13.91
N ASN A 208 8.55 -7.39 13.90
CA ASN A 208 9.49 -7.85 12.86
C ASN A 208 9.43 -9.37 12.64
N GLN A 209 9.31 -10.15 13.73
CA GLN A 209 9.31 -11.61 13.70
C GLN A 209 8.14 -12.22 12.92
N ARG A 210 7.12 -11.40 12.64
CA ARG A 210 5.93 -11.82 11.88
C ARG A 210 5.99 -11.43 10.42
N ILE A 211 6.94 -10.57 10.02
CA ILE A 211 7.10 -10.10 8.65
C ILE A 211 8.04 -11.03 7.91
N LEU A 212 7.60 -11.57 6.79
CA LEU A 212 8.38 -12.34 5.83
C LEU A 212 8.48 -11.56 4.53
N LEU A 213 9.60 -11.65 3.86
CA LEU A 213 9.82 -11.00 2.57
C LEU A 213 9.92 -12.09 1.49
N LEU A 214 9.07 -12.00 0.47
CA LEU A 214 9.08 -12.89 -0.68
C LEU A 214 9.42 -12.09 -1.93
N GLY A 215 10.23 -12.66 -2.82
CA GLY A 215 10.60 -11.99 -4.05
C GLY A 215 11.43 -10.70 -3.86
N THR A 216 12.09 -10.53 -2.73
CA THR A 216 13.06 -9.45 -2.48
C THR A 216 14.45 -9.99 -2.76
N ARG A 217 14.87 -10.00 -4.02
CA ARG A 217 16.18 -10.45 -4.43
C ARG A 217 17.06 -9.24 -4.72
N THR A 218 18.32 -9.28 -4.27
CA THR A 218 19.38 -8.31 -4.58
C THR A 218 20.14 -8.74 -5.81
#